data_42d9696e509a58651efaefefae0ee334
#
_entry.id   42d9696e509a58651efaefefae0ee334
#
_cell.length_a   1.000
_cell.length_b   1.000
_cell.length_c   1.000
_cell.angle_alpha   90.00
_cell.angle_beta   90.00
_cell.angle_gamma   90.00
#
_symmetry.space_group_name_H-M   'P 1'
#
loop_
_entity.id
_entity.type
_entity.pdbx_description
1 polymer ?
#
loop_
_entity_poly.entity_id
_entity_poly.type
_entity_poly.pdbx_seq_one_letter_code
_entity_poly.pdbx_strand_id
1 'polypeptide(L)'
;EGKSTFMSQIVAEAIEQDNAVFVYSGELPNYHFKNWLDLQIAGGNHICAVRNEYGDEEFYLTDGCVKKINAWYYDKAFIFDNSAVSDDEYEGLIKVMVDAICRYDIKLVCIDNLMTAMDGDPNTDIYRQQSAFVKKLEKLAQQYDVAIILVAHPKKTNAAFDNDTVSGSSDITNAVSFVFNYQRADEGDECNSYLMVTKNRMNGKLMTGDNAIPLYYSEKSKRISANPNEVKEYGCFKSAEKYDDLEWDIL
;
A
#
# COMPACT_ATOMS: atom_id res chain seq x y z
N GLU A 1 -11.87 1.51 -6.86
CA GLU A 1 -11.75 0.33 -6.01
C GLU A 1 -10.40 -0.36 -6.21
N GLY A 2 -9.86 -1.03 -5.16
CA GLY A 2 -8.59 -1.79 -5.23
C GLY A 2 -7.32 -1.03 -4.87
N LYS A 3 -7.36 0.30 -4.65
CA LYS A 3 -6.18 1.09 -4.28
C LYS A 3 -5.57 0.65 -2.95
N SER A 4 -6.39 0.45 -1.92
CA SER A 4 -5.95 -0.03 -0.59
C SER A 4 -5.36 -1.43 -0.67
N THR A 5 -5.95 -2.31 -1.50
CA THR A 5 -5.43 -3.66 -1.76
C THR A 5 -4.08 -3.61 -2.48
N PHE A 6 -3.92 -2.71 -3.45
CA PHE A 6 -2.65 -2.51 -4.14
C PHE A 6 -1.59 -1.92 -3.20
N MET A 7 -1.98 -0.98 -2.34
CA MET A 7 -1.08 -0.40 -1.34
C MET A 7 -0.61 -1.46 -0.33
N SER A 8 -1.50 -2.35 0.17
CA SER A 8 -1.09 -3.43 1.07
C SER A 8 -0.11 -4.41 0.42
N GLN A 9 -0.24 -4.65 -0.89
CA GLN A 9 0.73 -5.43 -1.66
C GLN A 9 2.11 -4.76 -1.69
N ILE A 10 2.17 -3.43 -1.88
CA ILE A 10 3.44 -2.68 -1.84
C ILE A 10 4.07 -2.73 -0.44
N VAL A 11 3.26 -2.70 0.62
CA VAL A 11 3.75 -2.90 2.00
C VAL A 11 4.43 -4.25 2.14
N ALA A 12 3.80 -5.34 1.66
CA ALA A 12 4.40 -6.68 1.69
C ALA A 12 5.74 -6.73 0.92
N GLU A 13 5.81 -6.08 -0.24
CA GLU A 13 7.03 -6.00 -1.05
C GLU A 13 8.16 -5.21 -0.35
N ALA A 14 7.83 -4.11 0.32
CA ALA A 14 8.80 -3.32 1.05
C ALA A 14 9.38 -4.11 2.25
N ILE A 15 8.54 -4.83 2.98
CA ILE A 15 8.96 -5.70 4.09
C ILE A 15 9.86 -6.84 3.60
N GLU A 16 9.55 -7.44 2.45
CA GLU A 16 10.39 -8.47 1.82
C GLU A 16 11.79 -7.96 1.47
N GLN A 17 11.90 -6.67 1.15
CA GLN A 17 13.16 -5.99 0.88
C GLN A 17 13.83 -5.45 2.15
N ASP A 18 13.40 -5.92 3.32
CA ASP A 18 13.94 -5.56 4.64
C ASP A 18 13.71 -4.10 5.04
N ASN A 19 12.68 -3.46 4.50
CA ASN A 19 12.32 -2.09 4.85
C ASN A 19 11.21 -2.04 5.91
N ALA A 20 11.37 -1.18 6.90
CA ALA A 20 10.29 -0.86 7.84
C ALA A 20 9.28 0.10 7.19
N VAL A 21 8.00 -0.14 7.45
CA VAL A 21 6.88 0.56 6.83
C VAL A 21 5.95 1.13 7.89
N PHE A 22 5.52 2.39 7.71
CA PHE A 22 4.45 3.01 8.48
C PHE A 22 3.18 3.08 7.62
N VAL A 23 2.05 2.67 8.16
CA VAL A 23 0.76 2.67 7.46
C VAL A 23 -0.28 3.45 8.26
N TYR A 24 -0.91 4.41 7.61
CA TYR A 24 -2.14 5.06 8.05
C TYR A 24 -3.30 4.58 7.16
N SER A 25 -4.27 3.89 7.75
CA SER A 25 -5.50 3.45 7.08
C SER A 25 -6.68 4.19 7.66
N GLY A 26 -7.11 5.27 7.00
CA GLY A 26 -8.21 6.11 7.48
C GLY A 26 -9.60 5.67 7.01
N GLU A 27 -9.70 4.81 5.98
CA GLU A 27 -10.97 4.29 5.48
C GLU A 27 -11.29 2.89 5.99
N LEU A 28 -10.27 2.05 6.16
CA LEU A 28 -10.44 0.68 6.60
C LEU A 28 -10.02 0.52 8.06
N PRO A 29 -10.79 -0.21 8.87
CA PRO A 29 -10.32 -0.63 10.18
C PRO A 29 -9.00 -1.40 10.07
N ASN A 30 -8.08 -1.19 11.02
CA ASN A 30 -6.75 -1.77 10.99
C ASN A 30 -6.74 -3.30 10.86
N TYR A 31 -7.74 -3.98 11.45
CA TYR A 31 -7.85 -5.43 11.34
C TYR A 31 -8.17 -5.90 9.91
N HIS A 32 -8.93 -5.11 9.13
CA HIS A 32 -9.20 -5.40 7.72
C HIS A 32 -7.95 -5.24 6.87
N PHE A 33 -7.22 -4.13 7.06
CA PHE A 33 -5.96 -3.91 6.36
C PHE A 33 -4.96 -5.02 6.68
N LYS A 34 -4.82 -5.35 7.97
CA LYS A 34 -3.95 -6.45 8.42
C LYS A 34 -4.34 -7.79 7.80
N ASN A 35 -5.62 -8.12 7.77
CA ASN A 35 -6.09 -9.37 7.17
C ASN A 35 -5.76 -9.46 5.67
N TRP A 36 -5.91 -8.37 4.93
CA TRP A 36 -5.50 -8.35 3.51
C TRP A 36 -4.00 -8.53 3.35
N LEU A 37 -3.20 -7.82 4.15
CA LEU A 37 -1.76 -7.96 4.15
C LEU A 37 -1.33 -9.40 4.47
N ASP A 38 -1.91 -10.00 5.49
CA ASP A 38 -1.62 -11.38 5.89
C ASP A 38 -1.98 -12.39 4.79
N LEU A 39 -3.14 -12.25 4.13
CA LEU A 39 -3.53 -13.09 3.00
C LEU A 39 -2.59 -12.92 1.80
N GLN A 40 -2.17 -11.68 1.50
CA GLN A 40 -1.22 -11.40 0.43
C GLN A 40 0.15 -12.02 0.72
N ILE A 41 0.63 -11.93 1.95
CA ILE A 41 1.89 -12.54 2.37
C ILE A 41 1.80 -14.07 2.30
N ALA A 42 0.71 -14.66 2.79
CA ALA A 42 0.50 -16.10 2.74
C ALA A 42 0.49 -16.64 1.31
N GLY A 43 -0.16 -15.91 0.39
CA GLY A 43 -0.35 -16.39 -0.98
C GLY A 43 -1.23 -17.64 -1.07
N GLY A 44 -1.56 -18.03 -2.30
CA GLY A 44 -2.55 -19.09 -2.54
C GLY A 44 -2.24 -20.45 -1.92
N ASN A 45 -0.97 -20.76 -1.65
CA ASN A 45 -0.53 -22.07 -1.14
C ASN A 45 -0.80 -22.26 0.37
N HIS A 46 -0.88 -21.17 1.13
CA HIS A 46 -1.01 -21.20 2.60
C HIS A 46 -2.38 -20.74 3.11
N ILE A 47 -3.35 -20.54 2.19
CA ILE A 47 -4.70 -20.08 2.50
C ILE A 47 -5.66 -21.26 2.44
N CYS A 48 -6.42 -21.43 3.52
CA CYS A 48 -7.53 -22.37 3.60
C CYS A 48 -8.82 -21.74 3.03
N ALA A 49 -9.70 -22.57 2.50
CA ALA A 49 -11.03 -22.16 2.06
C ALA A 49 -12.08 -22.97 2.80
N VAL A 50 -13.20 -22.33 3.12
CA VAL A 50 -14.42 -22.97 3.66
C VAL A 50 -15.60 -22.39 2.92
N ARG A 51 -16.65 -23.21 2.70
CA ARG A 51 -17.91 -22.72 2.16
C ARG A 51 -18.82 -22.31 3.31
N ASN A 52 -19.32 -21.08 3.25
CA ASN A 52 -20.31 -20.60 4.19
C ASN A 52 -21.71 -21.20 3.94
N GLU A 53 -22.65 -20.89 4.79
CA GLU A 53 -24.05 -21.39 4.69
C GLU A 53 -24.79 -20.93 3.42
N TYR A 54 -24.31 -19.88 2.76
CA TYR A 54 -24.84 -19.36 1.48
C TYR A 54 -24.16 -19.96 0.26
N GLY A 55 -23.14 -20.82 0.45
CA GLY A 55 -22.38 -21.48 -0.61
C GLY A 55 -21.19 -20.71 -1.15
N ASP A 56 -20.91 -19.51 -0.61
CA ASP A 56 -19.75 -18.70 -0.99
C ASP A 56 -18.47 -19.23 -0.35
N GLU A 57 -17.34 -19.07 -1.02
CA GLU A 57 -16.04 -19.43 -0.48
C GLU A 57 -15.47 -18.30 0.39
N GLU A 58 -15.16 -18.65 1.62
CA GLU A 58 -14.43 -17.77 2.57
C GLU A 58 -13.01 -18.26 2.74
N PHE A 59 -12.06 -17.30 2.75
CA PHE A 59 -10.65 -17.57 2.80
C PHE A 59 -10.07 -17.14 4.14
N TYR A 60 -9.29 -18.02 4.77
CA TYR A 60 -8.70 -17.76 6.07
C TYR A 60 -7.30 -18.39 6.22
N LEU A 61 -6.58 -17.92 7.24
CA LEU A 61 -5.27 -18.44 7.60
C LEU A 61 -5.36 -19.26 8.88
N THR A 62 -4.57 -20.34 8.96
CA THR A 62 -4.42 -21.07 10.22
C THR A 62 -3.62 -20.24 11.23
N ASP A 63 -3.82 -20.49 12.53
CA ASP A 63 -3.04 -19.83 13.60
C ASP A 63 -1.53 -19.98 13.42
N GLY A 64 -1.08 -21.12 12.89
CA GLY A 64 0.32 -21.36 12.59
C GLY A 64 0.87 -20.45 11.50
N CYS A 65 0.08 -20.21 10.43
CA CYS A 65 0.43 -19.25 9.38
C CYS A 65 0.47 -17.82 9.92
N VAL A 66 -0.55 -17.41 10.66
CA VAL A 66 -0.62 -16.07 11.27
C VAL A 66 0.58 -15.80 12.17
N LYS A 67 0.99 -16.77 13.00
CA LYS A 67 2.18 -16.65 13.86
C LYS A 67 3.46 -16.46 13.06
N LYS A 68 3.65 -17.22 11.98
CA LYS A 68 4.82 -17.08 11.11
C LYS A 68 4.87 -15.70 10.44
N ILE A 69 3.75 -15.24 9.91
CA ILE A 69 3.63 -13.93 9.26
C ILE A 69 3.91 -12.82 10.28
N ASN A 70 3.27 -12.85 11.45
CA ASN A 70 3.49 -11.86 12.50
C ASN A 70 4.95 -11.80 12.95
N ALA A 71 5.62 -12.94 13.11
CA ALA A 71 7.03 -12.99 13.46
C ALA A 71 7.93 -12.39 12.37
N TRP A 72 7.57 -12.57 11.10
CA TRP A 72 8.35 -12.09 9.97
C TRP A 72 8.35 -10.57 9.83
N TYR A 73 7.20 -9.91 10.10
CA TYR A 73 7.13 -8.45 9.99
C TYR A 73 7.07 -7.70 11.33
N TYR A 74 7.34 -8.39 12.45
CA TYR A 74 7.18 -7.85 13.80
C TYR A 74 7.81 -6.46 13.99
N ASP A 75 9.05 -6.26 13.55
CA ASP A 75 9.77 -5.00 13.68
C ASP A 75 9.76 -4.16 12.38
N LYS A 76 8.88 -4.48 11.43
CA LYS A 76 8.88 -3.86 10.10
C LYS A 76 7.55 -3.25 9.70
N ALA A 77 6.43 -3.71 10.25
CA ALA A 77 5.11 -3.18 9.94
C ALA A 77 4.53 -2.41 11.13
N PHE A 78 4.37 -1.11 10.97
CA PHE A 78 3.81 -0.20 11.97
C PHE A 78 2.51 0.39 11.44
N ILE A 79 1.37 -0.06 11.96
CA ILE A 79 0.05 0.41 11.56
C ILE A 79 -0.44 1.40 12.62
N PHE A 80 -0.77 2.63 12.18
CA PHE A 80 -1.31 3.67 13.06
C PHE A 80 -2.68 3.24 13.60
N ASP A 81 -2.86 3.31 14.91
CA ASP A 81 -4.13 2.96 15.54
C ASP A 81 -5.00 4.20 15.74
N ASN A 82 -5.96 4.39 14.83
CA ASN A 82 -6.92 5.50 14.90
C ASN A 82 -7.83 5.43 16.14
N SER A 83 -7.98 4.26 16.76
CA SER A 83 -8.85 4.08 17.92
C SER A 83 -8.17 4.40 19.25
N ALA A 84 -6.85 4.45 19.27
CA ALA A 84 -6.04 4.69 20.46
C ALA A 84 -5.84 6.18 20.77
N VAL A 85 -6.25 7.07 19.88
CA VAL A 85 -6.04 8.53 20.03
C VAL A 85 -7.32 9.19 20.53
N SER A 86 -7.26 9.84 21.69
CA SER A 86 -8.33 10.71 22.17
C SER A 86 -8.28 12.06 21.45
N ASP A 87 -9.46 12.69 21.24
CA ASP A 87 -9.56 14.00 20.58
C ASP A 87 -8.70 15.10 21.24
N ASP A 88 -8.42 14.96 22.54
CA ASP A 88 -7.62 15.93 23.31
C ASP A 88 -6.09 15.68 23.19
N GLU A 89 -5.65 14.52 22.70
CA GLU A 89 -4.22 14.12 22.61
C GLU A 89 -3.72 13.93 21.17
N TYR A 90 -4.55 14.27 20.18
CA TYR A 90 -4.16 14.11 18.77
C TYR A 90 -3.04 15.07 18.39
N GLU A 91 -1.82 14.55 18.32
CA GLU A 91 -0.64 15.31 17.92
C GLU A 91 -0.46 15.42 16.39
N GLY A 92 -1.51 15.28 15.62
CA GLY A 92 -1.48 15.32 14.16
C GLY A 92 -0.66 14.17 13.53
N LEU A 93 -1.18 13.59 12.47
CA LEU A 93 -0.56 12.44 11.76
C LEU A 93 0.90 12.72 11.38
N ILE A 94 1.23 13.94 10.95
CA ILE A 94 2.58 14.33 10.53
C ILE A 94 3.59 14.13 11.66
N LYS A 95 3.25 14.52 12.89
CA LYS A 95 4.17 14.37 14.04
C LYS A 95 4.40 12.89 14.36
N VAL A 96 3.33 12.11 14.41
CA VAL A 96 3.43 10.65 14.66
C VAL A 96 4.27 9.96 13.58
N MET A 97 4.09 10.34 12.31
CA MET A 97 4.91 9.83 11.20
C MET A 97 6.38 10.15 11.38
N VAL A 98 6.72 11.41 11.74
CA VAL A 98 8.12 11.82 11.98
C VAL A 98 8.73 11.05 13.14
N ASP A 99 7.99 10.90 14.24
CA ASP A 99 8.43 10.14 15.40
C ASP A 99 8.67 8.66 15.04
N ALA A 100 7.78 8.06 14.26
CA ALA A 100 7.93 6.69 13.78
C ALA A 100 9.15 6.54 12.84
N ILE A 101 9.34 7.46 11.90
CA ILE A 101 10.49 7.47 10.99
C ILE A 101 11.80 7.51 11.79
N CYS A 102 11.89 8.41 12.76
CA CYS A 102 13.11 8.56 13.55
C CYS A 102 13.37 7.38 14.51
N ARG A 103 12.31 6.77 15.05
CA ARG A 103 12.42 5.71 16.06
C ARG A 103 12.67 4.34 15.46
N TYR A 104 12.02 4.04 14.31
CA TYR A 104 11.96 2.70 13.74
C TYR A 104 12.64 2.61 12.36
N ASP A 105 13.36 3.64 11.94
CA ASP A 105 14.03 3.71 10.63
C ASP A 105 13.08 3.38 9.46
N ILE A 106 11.86 3.96 9.50
CA ILE A 106 10.86 3.77 8.45
C ILE A 106 11.42 4.23 7.10
N LYS A 107 11.28 3.41 6.07
CA LYS A 107 11.69 3.71 4.69
C LYS A 107 10.51 3.95 3.77
N LEU A 108 9.33 3.44 4.11
CA LEU A 108 8.11 3.64 3.35
C LEU A 108 6.98 4.07 4.27
N VAL A 109 6.29 5.13 3.90
CA VAL A 109 5.05 5.60 4.54
C VAL A 109 3.90 5.43 3.55
N CYS A 110 2.84 4.76 3.99
CA CYS A 110 1.62 4.58 3.22
C CYS A 110 0.44 5.28 3.90
N ILE A 111 -0.26 6.15 3.17
CA ILE A 111 -1.39 6.94 3.67
C ILE A 111 -2.63 6.65 2.83
N ASP A 112 -3.64 6.02 3.40
CA ASP A 112 -4.94 5.76 2.79
C ASP A 112 -6.07 6.37 3.65
N ASN A 113 -6.60 7.55 3.33
CA ASN A 113 -6.31 8.38 2.17
C ASN A 113 -6.06 9.86 2.54
N LEU A 114 -5.85 10.69 1.52
CA LEU A 114 -5.62 12.13 1.67
C LEU A 114 -6.69 12.83 2.52
N MET A 115 -7.97 12.50 2.32
CA MET A 115 -9.09 13.19 2.99
C MET A 115 -9.17 12.90 4.48
N THR A 116 -8.87 11.67 4.88
CA THR A 116 -8.91 11.23 6.29
C THR A 116 -7.63 11.56 7.05
N ALA A 117 -6.53 11.81 6.32
CA ALA A 117 -5.22 12.09 6.90
C ALA A 117 -5.01 13.58 7.26
N MET A 118 -5.92 14.45 6.84
CA MET A 118 -5.79 15.89 7.08
C MET A 118 -6.63 16.35 8.27
N ASP A 119 -6.02 17.15 9.13
CA ASP A 119 -6.74 17.93 10.12
C ASP A 119 -7.41 19.10 9.41
N GLY A 120 -8.73 19.01 9.20
CA GLY A 120 -9.48 20.00 8.45
C GLY A 120 -9.81 21.25 9.28
N ASP A 121 -9.41 22.45 8.81
CA ASP A 121 -9.95 23.71 9.31
C ASP A 121 -11.24 24.05 8.54
N PRO A 122 -12.42 24.09 9.21
CA PRO A 122 -13.70 24.38 8.55
C PRO A 122 -13.75 25.74 7.83
N ASN A 123 -12.86 26.68 8.20
CA ASN A 123 -12.82 28.03 7.65
C ASN A 123 -11.86 28.16 6.44
N THR A 124 -11.12 27.12 6.10
CA THR A 124 -10.15 27.14 5.01
C THR A 124 -10.64 26.29 3.85
N ASP A 125 -10.40 26.75 2.62
CA ASP A 125 -10.70 26.01 1.39
C ASP A 125 -10.01 24.63 1.38
N ILE A 126 -10.78 23.56 1.19
CA ILE A 126 -10.32 22.18 1.26
C ILE A 126 -9.17 21.90 0.26
N TYR A 127 -9.19 22.49 -0.94
CA TYR A 127 -8.16 22.27 -1.94
C TYR A 127 -6.83 22.91 -1.55
N ARG A 128 -6.88 24.06 -0.86
CA ARG A 128 -5.68 24.69 -0.29
C ARG A 128 -5.08 23.85 0.82
N GLN A 129 -5.93 23.27 1.68
CA GLN A 129 -5.48 22.37 2.75
C GLN A 129 -4.81 21.12 2.17
N GLN A 130 -5.44 20.49 1.17
CA GLN A 130 -4.87 19.33 0.46
C GLN A 130 -3.50 19.64 -0.14
N SER A 131 -3.40 20.76 -0.88
CA SER A 131 -2.15 21.20 -1.48
C SER A 131 -1.07 21.46 -0.42
N ALA A 132 -1.42 22.11 0.69
CA ALA A 132 -0.49 22.38 1.79
C ALA A 132 -0.02 21.08 2.46
N PHE A 133 -0.92 20.14 2.68
CA PHE A 133 -0.60 18.84 3.26
C PHE A 133 0.36 18.03 2.36
N VAL A 134 0.06 17.92 1.06
CA VAL A 134 0.92 17.20 0.10
C VAL A 134 2.30 17.85 0.02
N LYS A 135 2.41 19.17 0.02
CA LYS A 135 3.70 19.87 0.07
C LYS A 135 4.50 19.61 1.36
N LYS A 136 3.80 19.42 2.49
CA LYS A 136 4.46 19.00 3.75
C LYS A 136 5.00 17.57 3.62
N LEU A 137 4.21 16.64 3.04
CA LEU A 137 4.65 15.27 2.80
C LEU A 137 5.86 15.21 1.87
N GLU A 138 5.88 16.01 0.78
CA GLU A 138 7.03 16.09 -0.12
C GLU A 138 8.30 16.53 0.60
N LYS A 139 8.21 17.59 1.41
CA LYS A 139 9.35 18.06 2.22
C LYS A 139 9.83 17.00 3.21
N LEU A 140 8.90 16.30 3.86
CA LEU A 140 9.19 15.24 4.80
C LEU A 140 9.92 14.08 4.10
N ALA A 141 9.43 13.66 2.94
CA ALA A 141 10.06 12.62 2.13
C ALA A 141 11.52 12.96 1.79
N GLN A 142 11.78 14.20 1.38
CA GLN A 142 13.13 14.68 1.07
C GLN A 142 14.02 14.83 2.32
N GLN A 143 13.46 15.34 3.42
CA GLN A 143 14.21 15.59 4.66
C GLN A 143 14.67 14.31 5.34
N TYR A 144 13.85 13.27 5.32
CA TYR A 144 14.11 12.01 6.03
C TYR A 144 14.52 10.86 5.09
N ASP A 145 14.65 11.13 3.80
CA ASP A 145 14.98 10.11 2.78
C ASP A 145 14.07 8.89 2.84
N VAL A 146 12.75 9.14 2.82
CA VAL A 146 11.70 8.12 2.87
C VAL A 146 10.78 8.22 1.66
N ALA A 147 10.27 7.08 1.19
CA ALA A 147 9.21 7.05 0.20
C ALA A 147 7.85 7.27 0.88
N ILE A 148 7.00 8.12 0.28
CA ILE A 148 5.63 8.33 0.76
C ILE A 148 4.66 8.00 -0.36
N ILE A 149 3.75 7.05 -0.11
CA ILE A 149 2.62 6.72 -0.99
C ILE A 149 1.36 7.31 -0.37
N LEU A 150 0.70 8.17 -1.15
CA LEU A 150 -0.55 8.81 -0.76
C LEU A 150 -1.68 8.38 -1.69
N VAL A 151 -2.70 7.76 -1.14
CA VAL A 151 -3.92 7.43 -1.88
C VAL A 151 -4.83 8.65 -1.95
N ALA A 152 -5.29 8.97 -3.17
CA ALA A 152 -6.27 10.02 -3.41
C ALA A 152 -7.42 9.48 -4.29
N HIS A 153 -8.62 10.00 -4.06
CA HIS A 153 -9.77 9.68 -4.90
C HIS A 153 -9.83 10.62 -6.12
N PRO A 154 -10.22 10.12 -7.30
CA PRO A 154 -10.48 10.99 -8.42
C PRO A 154 -11.73 11.83 -8.18
N LYS A 155 -11.82 12.99 -8.84
CA LYS A 155 -13.09 13.73 -8.95
C LYS A 155 -14.11 12.85 -9.68
N LYS A 156 -15.37 12.89 -9.25
CA LYS A 156 -16.47 12.27 -9.99
C LYS A 156 -16.73 13.08 -11.28
N THR A 157 -16.02 12.77 -12.35
CA THR A 157 -16.21 13.36 -13.68
C THR A 157 -16.40 12.23 -14.69
N ASN A 158 -17.22 12.47 -15.72
CA ASN A 158 -17.39 11.54 -16.84
C ASN A 158 -16.26 11.67 -17.89
N ALA A 159 -15.19 12.40 -17.58
CA ALA A 159 -14.05 12.59 -18.48
C ALA A 159 -13.02 11.46 -18.29
N ALA A 160 -12.26 11.19 -19.35
CA ALA A 160 -11.13 10.26 -19.31
C ALA A 160 -10.16 10.65 -18.17
N PHE A 161 -9.56 9.65 -17.54
CA PHE A 161 -8.62 9.86 -16.44
C PHE A 161 -7.38 10.63 -16.93
N ASP A 162 -7.27 11.89 -16.51
CA ASP A 162 -6.09 12.73 -16.67
C ASP A 162 -5.59 13.16 -15.29
N ASN A 163 -4.36 13.68 -15.19
CA ASN A 163 -3.78 14.22 -13.96
C ASN A 163 -4.66 15.30 -13.32
N ASP A 164 -5.47 16.02 -14.10
CA ASP A 164 -6.42 17.03 -13.61
C ASP A 164 -7.69 16.42 -12.99
N THR A 165 -7.93 15.11 -13.14
CA THR A 165 -9.09 14.41 -12.56
C THR A 165 -8.85 13.94 -11.11
N VAL A 166 -7.62 14.06 -10.58
CA VAL A 166 -7.34 13.76 -9.17
C VAL A 166 -8.15 14.72 -8.30
N SER A 167 -8.86 14.18 -7.31
CA SER A 167 -9.65 14.99 -6.36
C SER A 167 -8.72 15.96 -5.63
N GLY A 168 -8.89 17.23 -5.88
CA GLY A 168 -7.99 18.30 -5.43
C GLY A 168 -7.69 19.27 -6.56
N SER A 169 -6.69 20.07 -6.38
CA SER A 169 -6.16 20.95 -7.42
C SER A 169 -5.07 20.23 -8.23
N SER A 170 -4.80 20.70 -9.44
CA SER A 170 -3.60 20.34 -10.20
C SER A 170 -2.30 20.53 -9.40
N ASP A 171 -2.34 21.34 -8.33
CA ASP A 171 -1.25 21.55 -7.39
C ASP A 171 -0.81 20.26 -6.67
N ILE A 172 -1.73 19.31 -6.43
CA ILE A 172 -1.41 18.03 -5.78
C ILE A 172 -0.53 17.21 -6.72
N THR A 173 -0.98 17.01 -7.95
CA THR A 173 -0.22 16.24 -8.95
C THR A 173 1.06 16.95 -9.34
N ASN A 174 1.10 18.29 -9.28
CA ASN A 174 2.31 19.07 -9.51
C ASN A 174 3.34 18.93 -8.39
N ALA A 175 2.93 18.74 -7.15
CA ALA A 175 3.85 18.62 -6.01
C ALA A 175 4.60 17.28 -6.00
N VAL A 176 3.96 16.16 -6.38
CA VAL A 176 4.53 14.82 -6.26
C VAL A 176 5.48 14.45 -7.41
N SER A 177 6.39 13.51 -7.17
CA SER A 177 7.36 13.04 -8.17
C SER A 177 6.77 11.98 -9.12
N PHE A 178 5.83 11.18 -8.65
CA PHE A 178 5.13 10.15 -9.42
C PHE A 178 3.62 10.28 -9.25
N VAL A 179 2.88 9.95 -10.32
CA VAL A 179 1.43 9.77 -10.27
C VAL A 179 1.10 8.43 -10.91
N PHE A 180 0.46 7.57 -10.13
CA PHE A 180 -0.05 6.29 -10.56
C PHE A 180 -1.59 6.34 -10.58
N ASN A 181 -2.19 5.94 -11.69
CA ASN A 181 -3.62 5.77 -11.81
C ASN A 181 -3.94 4.27 -11.82
N TYR A 182 -4.76 3.86 -10.86
CA TYR A 182 -5.29 2.50 -10.79
C TYR A 182 -6.73 2.51 -11.29
N GLN A 183 -6.99 1.87 -12.41
CA GLN A 183 -8.28 1.86 -13.08
C GLN A 183 -8.78 0.42 -13.21
N ARG A 184 -10.08 0.21 -12.98
CA ARG A 184 -10.74 -1.05 -13.29
C ARG A 184 -10.73 -1.29 -14.80
N ALA A 185 -10.52 -2.52 -15.21
CA ALA A 185 -10.64 -2.95 -16.59
C ALA A 185 -12.13 -2.92 -17.03
N ASP A 186 -12.36 -2.77 -18.31
CA ASP A 186 -13.70 -2.81 -18.88
C ASP A 186 -14.24 -4.25 -18.96
N GLU A 187 -15.54 -4.39 -19.09
CA GLU A 187 -16.18 -5.71 -19.25
C GLU A 187 -15.72 -6.35 -20.59
N GLY A 188 -15.08 -7.51 -20.46
CA GLY A 188 -14.51 -8.24 -21.61
C GLY A 188 -12.99 -8.20 -21.70
N ASP A 189 -12.31 -7.38 -20.91
CA ASP A 189 -10.86 -7.40 -20.81
C ASP A 189 -10.39 -8.69 -20.11
N GLU A 190 -9.20 -9.17 -20.48
CA GLU A 190 -8.59 -10.36 -19.87
C GLU A 190 -8.06 -10.12 -18.44
N CYS A 191 -7.77 -8.85 -18.09
CA CYS A 191 -7.28 -8.45 -16.77
C CYS A 191 -8.39 -7.82 -15.90
N ASN A 192 -8.11 -7.62 -14.62
CA ASN A 192 -9.07 -7.02 -13.69
C ASN A 192 -8.94 -5.49 -13.61
N SER A 193 -7.75 -4.97 -13.86
CA SER A 193 -7.44 -3.54 -13.73
C SER A 193 -6.18 -3.17 -14.49
N TYR A 194 -5.96 -1.88 -14.64
CA TYR A 194 -4.77 -1.31 -15.25
C TYR A 194 -4.07 -0.36 -14.29
N LEU A 195 -2.75 -0.45 -14.23
CA LEU A 195 -1.90 0.54 -13.58
C LEU A 195 -1.24 1.41 -14.64
N MET A 196 -1.48 2.70 -14.58
CA MET A 196 -0.88 3.70 -15.46
C MET A 196 0.08 4.58 -14.69
N VAL A 197 1.20 4.93 -15.30
CA VAL A 197 2.15 5.93 -14.80
C VAL A 197 1.93 7.21 -15.62
N THR A 198 1.20 8.17 -15.05
CA THR A 198 0.84 9.42 -15.73
C THR A 198 1.81 10.56 -15.44
N LYS A 199 2.66 10.40 -14.41
CA LYS A 199 3.77 11.29 -14.10
C LYS A 199 4.96 10.54 -13.57
N ASN A 200 6.15 10.87 -14.05
CA ASN A 200 7.41 10.32 -13.59
C ASN A 200 8.52 11.37 -13.77
N ARG A 201 8.88 12.06 -12.68
CA ARG A 201 9.93 13.09 -12.69
C ARG A 201 11.34 12.52 -12.79
N MET A 202 11.56 11.24 -12.43
CA MET A 202 12.90 10.68 -12.36
C MET A 202 13.51 10.41 -13.75
N ASN A 203 12.70 9.88 -14.68
CA ASN A 203 13.19 9.55 -16.02
C ASN A 203 12.21 9.92 -17.14
N GLY A 204 11.08 10.53 -16.82
CA GLY A 204 10.06 10.97 -17.79
C GLY A 204 9.28 9.85 -18.48
N LYS A 205 9.56 8.56 -18.18
CA LYS A 205 8.86 7.44 -18.82
C LYS A 205 7.44 7.32 -18.28
N LEU A 206 6.46 7.45 -19.19
CA LEU A 206 5.05 7.26 -18.89
C LEU A 206 4.58 5.89 -19.39
N MET A 207 3.53 5.36 -18.74
CA MET A 207 2.90 4.10 -19.12
C MET A 207 1.39 4.32 -19.12
N THR A 208 0.86 4.72 -20.29
CA THR A 208 -0.55 5.09 -20.49
C THR A 208 -1.08 4.49 -21.80
N GLY A 209 -2.39 4.43 -21.97
CA GLY A 209 -3.02 3.81 -23.13
C GLY A 209 -2.59 2.36 -23.30
N ASP A 210 -2.14 1.98 -24.50
CA ASP A 210 -1.72 0.61 -24.82
C ASP A 210 -0.48 0.14 -24.01
N ASN A 211 0.23 1.06 -23.37
CA ASN A 211 1.37 0.75 -22.50
C ASN A 211 0.99 0.66 -21.02
N ALA A 212 -0.29 0.76 -20.67
CA ALA A 212 -0.74 0.54 -19.29
C ALA A 212 -0.43 -0.90 -18.86
N ILE A 213 -0.10 -1.07 -17.58
CA ILE A 213 0.25 -2.38 -17.03
C ILE A 213 -1.03 -3.12 -16.68
N PRO A 214 -1.35 -4.25 -17.36
CA PRO A 214 -2.49 -5.07 -16.96
C PRO A 214 -2.23 -5.73 -15.61
N LEU A 215 -3.24 -5.75 -14.76
CA LEU A 215 -3.15 -6.33 -13.41
C LEU A 215 -4.26 -7.36 -13.21
N TYR A 216 -3.87 -8.47 -12.63
CA TYR A 216 -4.70 -9.62 -12.31
C TYR A 216 -4.89 -9.73 -10.81
N TYR A 217 -6.13 -9.85 -10.37
CA TYR A 217 -6.49 -9.94 -8.95
C TYR A 217 -6.86 -11.38 -8.59
N SER A 218 -6.25 -11.88 -7.51
CA SER A 218 -6.62 -13.17 -6.92
C SER A 218 -7.57 -12.96 -5.74
N GLU A 219 -8.79 -13.42 -5.85
CA GLU A 219 -9.77 -13.32 -4.77
C GLU A 219 -9.31 -14.07 -3.52
N LYS A 220 -8.72 -15.25 -3.68
CA LYS A 220 -8.22 -16.09 -2.59
C LYS A 220 -7.12 -15.40 -1.78
N SER A 221 -6.08 -14.89 -2.44
CA SER A 221 -4.92 -14.31 -1.76
C SER A 221 -4.97 -12.79 -1.63
N LYS A 222 -5.97 -12.14 -2.22
CA LYS A 222 -6.04 -10.68 -2.35
C LYS A 222 -4.84 -10.06 -3.07
N ARG A 223 -4.00 -10.88 -3.72
CA ARG A 223 -2.83 -10.43 -4.49
C ARG A 223 -3.25 -9.78 -5.79
N ILE A 224 -2.43 -8.80 -6.18
CA ILE A 224 -2.48 -8.13 -7.48
C ILE A 224 -1.13 -8.34 -8.13
N SER A 225 -1.10 -8.89 -9.34
CA SER A 225 0.12 -9.17 -10.08
C SER A 225 0.01 -8.75 -11.55
N ALA A 226 1.13 -8.48 -12.18
CA ALA A 226 1.18 -8.25 -13.63
C ALA A 226 1.19 -9.57 -14.44
N ASN A 227 1.34 -10.71 -13.77
CA ASN A 227 1.30 -12.04 -14.36
C ASN A 227 0.30 -12.91 -13.59
N PRO A 228 -0.79 -13.40 -14.21
CA PRO A 228 -1.82 -14.21 -13.54
C PRO A 228 -1.28 -15.53 -12.99
N ASN A 229 -0.16 -16.03 -13.52
CA ASN A 229 0.47 -17.27 -13.10
C ASN A 229 1.63 -17.06 -12.12
N GLU A 230 1.78 -15.86 -11.58
CA GLU A 230 2.86 -15.56 -10.64
C GLU A 230 2.67 -16.33 -9.33
N VAL A 231 3.67 -17.15 -9.00
CA VAL A 231 3.78 -17.81 -7.69
C VAL A 231 4.93 -17.15 -6.95
N LYS A 232 4.58 -16.39 -5.89
CA LYS A 232 5.56 -15.73 -5.03
C LYS A 232 5.38 -16.19 -3.59
N GLU A 233 6.47 -16.57 -2.96
CA GLU A 233 6.56 -16.80 -1.52
C GLU A 233 7.39 -15.70 -0.86
N TYR A 234 6.89 -15.17 0.24
CA TYR A 234 7.62 -14.23 1.09
C TYR A 234 8.49 -14.96 2.10
N GLY A 235 9.46 -14.25 2.68
CA GLY A 235 10.48 -14.82 3.55
C GLY A 235 9.99 -15.72 4.67
N CYS A 236 8.79 -15.45 5.23
CA CYS A 236 8.19 -16.30 6.26
C CYS A 236 7.84 -17.74 5.79
N PHE A 237 7.73 -17.96 4.49
CA PHE A 237 7.40 -19.25 3.88
C PHE A 237 8.49 -19.80 2.98
N LYS A 238 9.50 -19.00 2.63
CA LYS A 238 10.68 -19.52 1.95
C LYS A 238 11.33 -20.58 2.85
N SER A 239 11.58 -21.77 2.31
CA SER A 239 12.45 -22.73 2.99
C SER A 239 13.79 -22.02 3.24
N ALA A 240 14.30 -22.08 4.48
CA ALA A 240 15.66 -21.66 4.73
C ALA A 240 16.53 -22.36 3.67
N GLU A 241 17.23 -21.58 2.85
CA GLU A 241 18.27 -22.15 2.00
C GLU A 241 19.14 -22.96 2.96
N LYS A 242 19.22 -24.25 2.72
CA LYS A 242 20.21 -25.06 3.39
C LYS A 242 21.55 -24.41 3.04
N TYR A 243 22.19 -23.82 4.04
CA TYR A 243 23.62 -23.59 4.00
C TYR A 243 24.25 -24.98 4.05
N ASP A 244 24.21 -25.69 2.92
CA ASP A 244 24.97 -26.89 2.69
C ASP A 244 26.42 -26.43 2.53
N ASP A 245 27.19 -26.81 3.53
CA ASP A 245 28.63 -27.06 3.44
C ASP A 245 29.54 -25.87 3.12
N LEU A 246 29.73 -24.98 4.08
CA LEU A 246 31.07 -24.44 4.28
C LEU A 246 31.89 -25.55 4.94
N GLU A 247 32.58 -26.39 4.14
CA GLU A 247 33.72 -27.17 4.58
C GLU A 247 34.73 -26.19 5.20
N TRP A 248 34.86 -26.25 6.51
CA TRP A 248 35.95 -25.59 7.21
C TRP A 248 37.19 -26.45 6.94
N ASP A 249 37.99 -26.10 5.97
CA ASP A 249 39.37 -26.57 5.88
C ASP A 249 40.09 -26.08 7.14
N ILE A 250 40.24 -26.97 8.12
CA ILE A 250 41.10 -26.75 9.27
C ILE A 250 42.52 -26.96 8.78
N LEU A 251 43.28 -25.89 8.63
CA LEU A 251 44.74 -25.90 8.58
C LEU A 251 45.30 -25.88 9.99
#